data_75efa010692afde82df84bf7521a5fc6
#
_entry.id   75efa010692afde82df84bf7521a5fc6
#
_cell.length_a   1.000
_cell.length_b   1.000
_cell.length_c   1.000
_cell.angle_alpha   90.00
_cell.angle_beta   90.00
_cell.angle_gamma   90.00
#
_symmetry.space_group_name_H-M   'P 1'
#
loop_
_entity.id
_entity.type
_entity.pdbx_description
1 polymer ?
#
loop_
_entity_poly.entity_id
_entity_poly.type
_entity_poly.pdbx_seq_one_letter_code
_entity_poly.pdbx_strand_id
1 'polypeptide(L)'
;MCGICGFTHAQPEDAQVLKNMCDIMAHRGPDGEGAYLANGIALGHRRLSLIDLEGGYQPMVRKSNHHVSELISASQALGTNKKPNDIPVVSQNGEYAIVFNGEIYNYRDLAAVLKAEGWVLKTTSDTEVLLTGYIAWGEKVLDRIRGMFAFAIWDEQKQILFCARDFFGIKPFYYTVQQEQFIFTSEIKSILEHPAYERELNREALEQYLSFQFSALPETFFKGIYKLPPAHSMVVHPDGHIEMKQYWSPLFDENEVSCSLHEAADRVGEAMRESVHYHNVADVEVGSFMSSGIDSSYMAALLAQENPLVQTFTVGFSEYEGERDEISWAAELAEKLDVSNTNKYITQDEYWKALPYVQWHMDEPSGDPSAVALFFVDQIASKKVKA
;
A
#
# COMPACT_ATOMS: atom_id res chain seq x y z
N MET A 1 -1.81 6.34 -2.61
CA MET A 1 -1.08 5.09 -2.26
C MET A 1 -0.08 4.82 -3.36
N CYS A 2 1.14 4.35 -3.01
CA CYS A 2 2.15 4.01 -4.01
C CYS A 2 1.73 2.85 -4.93
N GLY A 3 2.38 2.71 -6.08
CA GLY A 3 2.32 1.56 -6.95
C GLY A 3 3.67 0.88 -7.04
N ILE A 4 3.74 -0.43 -6.88
CA ILE A 4 4.95 -1.23 -7.09
C ILE A 4 4.71 -2.26 -8.18
N CYS A 5 5.73 -2.57 -8.96
CA CYS A 5 5.75 -3.66 -9.92
C CYS A 5 7.17 -4.17 -10.13
N GLY A 6 7.30 -5.34 -10.72
CA GLY A 6 8.59 -5.88 -11.07
C GLY A 6 8.50 -7.31 -11.61
N PHE A 7 9.64 -7.80 -12.10
CA PHE A 7 9.76 -9.17 -12.59
C PHE A 7 11.19 -9.68 -12.53
N THR A 8 11.32 -10.99 -12.35
CA THR A 8 12.61 -11.69 -12.37
C THR A 8 13.05 -12.05 -13.79
N HIS A 9 14.31 -12.49 -13.95
CA HIS A 9 14.93 -12.81 -15.23
C HIS A 9 14.93 -11.65 -16.23
N ALA A 10 14.87 -10.42 -15.72
CA ALA A 10 14.90 -9.21 -16.53
C ALA A 10 16.22 -9.03 -17.26
N GLN A 11 16.13 -8.50 -18.48
CA GLN A 11 17.25 -8.12 -19.33
C GLN A 11 17.26 -6.61 -19.56
N PRO A 12 18.37 -6.00 -19.97
CA PRO A 12 18.43 -4.55 -20.23
C PRO A 12 17.39 -4.05 -21.23
N GLU A 13 16.96 -4.90 -22.16
CA GLU A 13 15.94 -4.60 -23.17
C GLU A 13 14.54 -4.45 -22.61
N ASP A 14 14.30 -4.97 -21.40
CA ASP A 14 12.99 -4.96 -20.76
C ASP A 14 12.62 -3.62 -20.09
N ALA A 15 13.47 -2.61 -20.23
CA ALA A 15 13.23 -1.28 -19.66
C ALA A 15 11.88 -0.68 -20.11
N GLN A 16 11.48 -0.91 -21.38
CA GLN A 16 10.19 -0.42 -21.87
C GLN A 16 9.01 -1.19 -21.29
N VAL A 17 9.16 -2.49 -21.03
CA VAL A 17 8.14 -3.32 -20.37
C VAL A 17 7.90 -2.80 -18.96
N LEU A 18 8.97 -2.60 -18.18
CA LEU A 18 8.88 -2.04 -16.83
C LEU A 18 8.23 -0.66 -16.84
N LYS A 19 8.56 0.18 -17.84
CA LYS A 19 7.95 1.49 -18.00
C LYS A 19 6.44 1.40 -18.20
N ASN A 20 5.98 0.55 -19.09
CA ASN A 20 4.56 0.37 -19.37
C ASN A 20 3.82 -0.09 -18.11
N MET A 21 4.40 -1.05 -17.38
CA MET A 21 3.87 -1.53 -16.08
C MET A 21 3.75 -0.41 -15.04
N CYS A 22 4.71 0.52 -14.99
CA CYS A 22 4.64 1.68 -14.11
C CYS A 22 3.61 2.71 -14.58
N ASP A 23 3.58 3.01 -15.87
CA ASP A 23 2.75 4.09 -16.44
C ASP A 23 1.26 3.83 -16.24
N ILE A 24 0.80 2.59 -16.39
CA ILE A 24 -0.60 2.23 -16.19
C ILE A 24 -1.06 2.45 -14.73
N MET A 25 -0.12 2.48 -13.76
CA MET A 25 -0.36 2.74 -12.34
C MET A 25 -0.02 4.17 -11.91
N ALA A 26 0.16 5.13 -12.85
CA ALA A 26 0.58 6.50 -12.51
C ALA A 26 -0.38 7.20 -11.54
N HIS A 27 -1.67 6.87 -11.59
CA HIS A 27 -2.70 7.40 -10.68
C HIS A 27 -2.46 7.04 -9.20
N ARG A 28 -1.78 5.93 -8.90
CA ARG A 28 -1.46 5.54 -7.52
C ARG A 28 -0.39 6.43 -6.89
N GLY A 29 0.54 6.90 -7.67
CA GLY A 29 1.68 7.68 -7.20
C GLY A 29 2.06 8.79 -8.17
N PRO A 30 1.35 9.94 -8.12
CA PRO A 30 1.56 11.04 -9.06
C PRO A 30 2.80 11.89 -8.73
N ASP A 31 3.40 11.73 -7.54
CA ASP A 31 4.48 12.61 -7.07
C ASP A 31 5.86 12.21 -7.60
N GLY A 32 6.00 10.99 -8.11
CA GLY A 32 7.27 10.53 -8.65
C GLY A 32 7.23 9.11 -9.20
N GLU A 33 8.26 8.80 -9.95
CA GLU A 33 8.50 7.47 -10.49
C GLU A 33 9.94 7.05 -10.29
N GLY A 34 10.19 5.76 -10.28
CA GLY A 34 11.53 5.21 -10.24
C GLY A 34 11.57 3.80 -10.76
N ALA A 35 12.74 3.41 -11.25
CA ALA A 35 13.00 2.08 -11.74
C ALA A 35 14.40 1.62 -11.33
N TYR A 36 14.53 0.33 -11.07
CA TYR A 36 15.79 -0.38 -10.90
C TYR A 36 15.81 -1.54 -11.88
N LEU A 37 16.79 -1.57 -12.74
CA LEU A 37 16.98 -2.65 -13.71
C LEU A 37 18.42 -3.15 -13.57
N ALA A 38 18.55 -4.40 -13.18
CA ALA A 38 19.82 -5.11 -13.05
C ALA A 38 19.69 -6.49 -13.72
N ASN A 39 20.81 -7.17 -13.89
CA ASN A 39 20.78 -8.53 -14.44
C ASN A 39 19.93 -9.44 -13.53
N GLY A 40 18.86 -9.95 -14.08
CA GLY A 40 17.93 -10.87 -13.39
C GLY A 40 16.76 -10.21 -12.67
N ILE A 41 16.65 -8.88 -12.55
CA ILE A 41 15.56 -8.21 -11.85
C ILE A 41 15.19 -6.86 -12.47
N ALA A 42 13.90 -6.58 -12.55
CA ALA A 42 13.33 -5.27 -12.82
C ALA A 42 12.37 -4.88 -11.69
N LEU A 43 12.55 -3.69 -11.10
CA LEU A 43 11.69 -3.14 -10.06
C LEU A 43 11.23 -1.75 -10.45
N GLY A 44 9.93 -1.49 -10.38
CA GLY A 44 9.30 -0.22 -10.71
C GLY A 44 8.46 0.33 -9.56
N HIS A 45 8.43 1.65 -9.44
CA HIS A 45 7.73 2.35 -8.38
C HIS A 45 7.02 3.60 -8.88
N ARG A 46 5.79 3.81 -8.41
CA ARG A 46 5.04 5.07 -8.50
C ARG A 46 4.80 5.60 -7.10
N ARG A 47 5.23 6.84 -6.83
CA ARG A 47 5.29 7.40 -5.48
C ARG A 47 4.13 8.34 -5.19
N LEU A 48 3.42 8.09 -4.08
CA LEU A 48 2.67 9.08 -3.32
C LEU A 48 3.50 9.39 -2.07
N SER A 49 3.99 10.64 -1.95
CA SER A 49 4.91 11.05 -0.88
C SER A 49 4.12 11.41 0.37
N LEU A 50 4.20 10.59 1.42
CA LEU A 50 3.53 10.79 2.71
C LEU A 50 4.54 10.94 3.86
N ILE A 51 5.64 10.18 3.83
CA ILE A 51 6.73 10.22 4.80
C ILE A 51 8.03 10.54 4.05
N ASP A 52 8.85 11.42 4.62
CA ASP A 52 10.12 11.91 4.06
C ASP A 52 10.00 12.33 2.59
N LEU A 53 9.38 13.48 2.38
CA LEU A 53 9.04 13.97 1.04
C LEU A 53 10.25 14.07 0.10
N GLU A 54 11.45 14.32 0.64
CA GLU A 54 12.68 14.49 -0.12
C GLU A 54 13.59 13.26 -0.15
N GLY A 55 13.59 12.41 0.89
CA GLY A 55 14.49 11.27 1.02
C GLY A 55 13.88 9.91 0.68
N GLY A 56 12.55 9.80 0.65
CA GLY A 56 11.81 8.54 0.48
C GLY A 56 11.66 8.05 -0.97
N TYR A 57 12.59 8.36 -1.88
CA TYR A 57 12.54 7.88 -3.27
C TYR A 57 12.76 6.37 -3.36
N GLN A 58 12.07 5.75 -4.32
CA GLN A 58 12.14 4.31 -4.58
C GLN A 58 12.20 4.03 -6.09
N PRO A 59 12.79 2.90 -6.53
CA PRO A 59 13.42 1.86 -5.71
C PRO A 59 14.59 2.39 -4.87
N MET A 60 14.67 1.97 -3.59
CA MET A 60 15.76 2.35 -2.72
C MET A 60 16.81 1.24 -2.69
N VAL A 61 18.08 1.61 -2.88
CA VAL A 61 19.20 0.66 -2.95
C VAL A 61 20.18 0.89 -1.81
N ARG A 62 20.64 -0.21 -1.18
CA ARG A 62 21.60 -0.15 -0.06
C ARG A 62 22.63 -1.26 -0.15
N LYS A 63 23.90 -0.93 0.19
CA LYS A 63 24.98 -1.93 0.34
C LYS A 63 25.05 -2.45 1.77
N SER A 64 25.43 -3.74 1.93
CA SER A 64 25.39 -4.47 3.20
C SER A 64 26.44 -4.08 4.23
N ASN A 65 27.36 -3.16 3.93
CA ASN A 65 28.47 -2.85 4.83
C ASN A 65 28.02 -2.10 6.10
N HIS A 66 28.28 -2.68 7.26
CA HIS A 66 27.93 -2.13 8.58
C HIS A 66 28.41 -0.66 8.79
N HIS A 67 29.42 -0.21 8.10
CA HIS A 67 30.08 1.08 8.35
C HIS A 67 29.91 2.14 7.25
N VAL A 68 29.49 1.79 6.04
CA VAL A 68 29.32 2.77 4.95
C VAL A 68 28.16 2.34 4.08
N SER A 69 26.96 2.79 4.41
CA SER A 69 25.82 2.64 3.51
C SER A 69 25.78 3.82 2.54
N GLU A 70 26.06 3.57 1.28
CA GLU A 70 25.68 4.47 0.21
C GLU A 70 24.23 4.15 -0.18
N LEU A 71 23.31 5.00 0.25
CA LEU A 71 21.98 5.05 -0.33
C LEU A 71 22.12 5.69 -1.71
N ILE A 72 21.81 4.93 -2.72
CA ILE A 72 21.70 5.45 -4.07
C ILE A 72 20.21 5.60 -4.33
N SER A 73 19.67 6.83 -4.21
CA SER A 73 18.35 7.10 -4.75
C SER A 73 18.41 7.01 -6.28
N ALA A 74 17.36 6.54 -6.92
CA ALA A 74 17.25 6.52 -8.37
C ALA A 74 17.55 7.90 -9.00
N SER A 75 17.20 9.00 -8.32
CA SER A 75 17.50 10.38 -8.73
C SER A 75 18.98 10.76 -8.62
N GLN A 76 19.73 10.18 -7.69
CA GLN A 76 21.18 10.48 -7.51
C GLN A 76 22.06 9.69 -8.51
N ALA A 77 21.65 8.52 -8.94
CA ALA A 77 22.37 7.75 -9.95
C ALA A 77 22.33 8.37 -11.34
N LEU A 78 21.45 9.36 -11.58
CA LEU A 78 21.14 9.88 -12.90
C LEU A 78 21.76 11.20 -13.29
N GLY A 79 22.40 11.89 -12.40
CA GLY A 79 22.89 13.23 -12.72
C GLY A 79 21.77 14.18 -13.16
N THR A 80 21.77 15.39 -12.64
CA THR A 80 20.72 16.41 -12.64
C THR A 80 20.23 16.96 -13.99
N ASN A 81 20.37 16.25 -15.13
CA ASN A 81 20.10 16.82 -16.46
C ASN A 81 19.21 15.97 -17.37
N LYS A 82 18.32 15.10 -16.86
CA LYS A 82 17.41 14.32 -17.73
C LYS A 82 15.94 14.73 -17.58
N LYS A 83 15.21 14.64 -18.70
CA LYS A 83 13.79 15.00 -18.83
C LYS A 83 12.91 14.02 -18.03
N PRO A 84 11.69 14.44 -17.58
CA PRO A 84 10.79 13.62 -16.78
C PRO A 84 10.35 12.26 -17.38
N ASN A 85 10.66 12.02 -18.64
CA ASN A 85 10.24 10.82 -19.39
C ASN A 85 11.31 9.72 -19.51
N ASP A 86 12.51 9.94 -19.00
CA ASP A 86 13.54 8.91 -19.01
C ASP A 86 13.54 8.18 -17.68
N ILE A 87 13.02 6.95 -17.64
CA ILE A 87 13.17 6.10 -16.46
C ILE A 87 14.65 5.93 -16.17
N PRO A 88 15.07 6.31 -14.97
CA PRO A 88 16.44 6.08 -14.58
C PRO A 88 16.70 4.59 -14.37
N VAL A 89 17.42 4.00 -15.30
CA VAL A 89 17.99 2.68 -15.09
C VAL A 89 19.17 2.83 -14.15
N VAL A 90 19.00 2.42 -12.90
CA VAL A 90 20.08 2.33 -11.93
C VAL A 90 20.66 0.93 -12.02
N SER A 91 21.70 0.78 -12.80
CA SER A 91 22.53 -0.42 -12.79
C SER A 91 23.83 -0.06 -12.10
N GLN A 92 24.00 -0.42 -10.84
CA GLN A 92 25.35 -0.58 -10.28
C GLN A 92 25.33 -1.16 -8.86
N ASN A 93 25.86 -2.39 -8.70
CA ASN A 93 26.47 -2.93 -7.47
C ASN A 93 25.77 -2.55 -6.14
N GLY A 94 24.43 -2.51 -6.13
CA GLY A 94 23.65 -2.51 -4.91
C GLY A 94 23.52 -3.95 -4.42
N GLU A 95 23.68 -4.18 -3.14
CA GLU A 95 23.51 -5.52 -2.58
C GLU A 95 22.03 -5.81 -2.27
N TYR A 96 21.22 -4.76 -2.07
CA TYR A 96 19.79 -4.85 -1.79
C TYR A 96 19.03 -3.70 -2.44
N ALA A 97 17.88 -4.02 -3.07
CA ALA A 97 16.98 -3.02 -3.64
C ALA A 97 15.54 -3.28 -3.19
N ILE A 98 14.81 -2.25 -2.77
CA ILE A 98 13.42 -2.37 -2.31
C ILE A 98 12.47 -1.52 -3.14
N VAL A 99 11.27 -2.08 -3.41
CA VAL A 99 10.05 -1.34 -3.75
C VAL A 99 8.99 -1.63 -2.70
N PHE A 100 8.35 -0.57 -2.20
CA PHE A 100 7.47 -0.63 -1.07
C PHE A 100 6.24 0.26 -1.27
N ASN A 101 5.07 -0.31 -1.07
CA ASN A 101 3.78 0.38 -1.02
C ASN A 101 3.20 0.21 0.38
N GLY A 102 3.26 1.24 1.20
CA GLY A 102 2.77 1.16 2.57
C GLY A 102 3.31 2.23 3.49
N GLU A 103 3.13 2.01 4.77
CA GLU A 103 3.65 2.81 5.88
C GLU A 103 4.01 1.89 7.04
N ILE A 104 5.23 2.06 7.58
CA ILE A 104 5.67 1.36 8.79
C ILE A 104 5.53 2.30 9.98
N TYR A 105 4.45 2.19 10.70
CA TYR A 105 4.07 3.14 11.76
C TYR A 105 5.10 3.29 12.88
N ASN A 106 5.75 2.19 13.27
CA ASN A 106 6.76 2.17 14.33
C ASN A 106 8.21 2.38 13.80
N TYR A 107 8.36 2.95 12.61
CA TYR A 107 9.68 3.11 11.97
C TYR A 107 10.66 3.93 12.82
N ARG A 108 10.18 4.90 13.58
CA ARG A 108 11.03 5.75 14.45
C ARG A 108 11.68 4.94 15.56
N ASP A 109 10.92 4.02 16.18
CA ASP A 109 11.41 3.13 17.22
C ASP A 109 12.41 2.13 16.64
N LEU A 110 12.09 1.54 15.48
CA LEU A 110 12.99 0.63 14.77
C LEU A 110 14.27 1.32 14.32
N ALA A 111 14.19 2.58 13.88
CA ALA A 111 15.36 3.39 13.56
C ALA A 111 16.27 3.59 14.77
N ALA A 112 15.71 3.79 15.96
CA ALA A 112 16.49 3.89 17.19
C ALA A 112 17.20 2.58 17.54
N VAL A 113 16.52 1.43 17.39
CA VAL A 113 17.12 0.10 17.59
C VAL A 113 18.24 -0.14 16.58
N LEU A 114 18.03 0.11 15.30
CA LEU A 114 19.04 -0.05 14.27
C LEU A 114 20.28 0.81 14.53
N LYS A 115 20.08 2.08 14.92
CA LYS A 115 21.19 2.98 15.29
C LYS A 115 21.97 2.44 16.51
N ALA A 116 21.29 1.88 17.51
CA ALA A 116 21.94 1.28 18.67
C ALA A 116 22.74 0.02 18.29
N GLU A 117 22.33 -0.73 17.25
CA GLU A 117 23.04 -1.86 16.66
C GLU A 117 24.20 -1.43 15.72
N GLY A 118 24.44 -0.12 15.56
CA GLY A 118 25.54 0.44 14.76
C GLY A 118 25.20 0.76 13.31
N TRP A 119 23.92 0.66 12.91
CA TRP A 119 23.49 1.01 11.56
C TRP A 119 23.39 2.55 11.37
N VAL A 120 23.86 3.02 10.23
CA VAL A 120 23.72 4.44 9.84
C VAL A 120 22.53 4.57 8.90
N LEU A 121 21.54 5.39 9.28
CA LEU A 121 20.41 5.78 8.44
C LEU A 121 20.67 7.18 7.89
N LYS A 122 20.43 7.38 6.60
CA LYS A 122 20.70 8.65 5.88
C LYS A 122 19.46 9.50 5.66
N THR A 123 18.30 8.86 5.70
CA THR A 123 16.98 9.49 5.51
C THR A 123 16.14 9.37 6.78
N THR A 124 14.99 10.00 6.76
CA THR A 124 13.95 9.83 7.77
C THR A 124 12.83 8.91 7.29
N SER A 125 13.03 8.24 6.14
CA SER A 125 12.04 7.39 5.50
C SER A 125 11.89 6.05 6.23
N ASP A 126 10.66 5.62 6.38
CA ASP A 126 10.29 4.28 6.82
C ASP A 126 10.80 3.18 5.85
N THR A 127 10.90 3.50 4.56
CA THR A 127 11.47 2.61 3.53
C THR A 127 12.94 2.25 3.83
N GLU A 128 13.76 3.24 4.25
CA GLU A 128 15.15 2.97 4.64
C GLU A 128 15.21 2.10 5.89
N VAL A 129 14.34 2.36 6.84
CA VAL A 129 14.26 1.58 8.09
C VAL A 129 13.88 0.13 7.80
N LEU A 130 12.87 -0.08 6.94
CA LEU A 130 12.43 -1.41 6.53
C LEU A 130 13.55 -2.18 5.81
N LEU A 131 14.20 -1.56 4.82
CA LEU A 131 15.30 -2.17 4.06
C LEU A 131 16.47 -2.51 4.97
N THR A 132 16.86 -1.57 5.86
CA THR A 132 17.95 -1.79 6.83
C THR A 132 17.59 -2.90 7.81
N GLY A 133 16.34 -2.92 8.29
CA GLY A 133 15.85 -3.98 9.16
C GLY A 133 15.90 -5.36 8.50
N TYR A 134 15.55 -5.46 7.21
CA TYR A 134 15.71 -6.72 6.48
C TYR A 134 17.17 -7.15 6.36
N ILE A 135 18.09 -6.23 6.08
CA ILE A 135 19.52 -6.52 6.02
C ILE A 135 20.04 -6.99 7.38
N ALA A 136 19.59 -6.37 8.48
CA ALA A 136 20.03 -6.67 9.84
C ALA A 136 19.44 -7.99 10.39
N TRP A 137 18.16 -8.23 10.15
CA TRP A 137 17.39 -9.30 10.82
C TRP A 137 16.82 -10.35 9.87
N GLY A 138 16.99 -10.18 8.55
CA GLY A 138 16.40 -11.05 7.53
C GLY A 138 14.87 -11.00 7.58
N GLU A 139 14.22 -12.13 7.34
CA GLU A 139 12.76 -12.28 7.38
C GLU A 139 12.15 -11.92 8.75
N LYS A 140 12.93 -11.97 9.84
CA LYS A 140 12.47 -11.58 11.19
C LYS A 140 12.16 -10.09 11.32
N VAL A 141 12.41 -9.28 10.31
CA VAL A 141 11.91 -7.91 10.25
C VAL A 141 10.39 -7.88 10.36
N LEU A 142 9.69 -8.89 9.83
CA LEU A 142 8.23 -9.02 9.88
C LEU A 142 7.69 -9.17 11.32
N ASP A 143 8.47 -9.73 12.25
CA ASP A 143 8.11 -9.86 13.66
C ASP A 143 8.19 -8.51 14.42
N ARG A 144 8.78 -7.48 13.80
CA ARG A 144 9.10 -6.21 14.44
C ARG A 144 8.34 -5.01 13.87
N ILE A 145 7.90 -5.09 12.62
CA ILE A 145 7.20 -3.99 11.97
C ILE A 145 5.73 -3.96 12.35
N ARG A 146 5.20 -2.75 12.52
CA ARG A 146 3.78 -2.45 12.64
C ARG A 146 3.41 -1.48 11.52
N GLY A 147 2.40 -1.83 10.72
CA GLY A 147 2.02 -0.99 9.60
C GLY A 147 1.14 -1.71 8.59
N MET A 148 0.86 -1.01 7.50
CA MET A 148 0.19 -1.54 6.33
C MET A 148 1.19 -1.54 5.16
N PHE A 149 1.42 -2.70 4.55
CA PHE A 149 2.51 -2.82 3.59
C PHE A 149 2.33 -3.93 2.56
N ALA A 150 2.91 -3.67 1.39
CA ALA A 150 3.30 -4.66 0.41
C ALA A 150 4.65 -4.25 -0.15
N PHE A 151 5.64 -5.13 -0.12
CA PHE A 151 6.97 -4.82 -0.59
C PHE A 151 7.65 -6.00 -1.28
N ALA A 152 8.67 -5.69 -2.07
CA ALA A 152 9.59 -6.65 -2.64
C ALA A 152 11.03 -6.15 -2.46
N ILE A 153 11.90 -6.99 -1.91
CA ILE A 153 13.32 -6.72 -1.68
C ILE A 153 14.15 -7.70 -2.49
N TRP A 154 14.97 -7.17 -3.38
CA TRP A 154 15.96 -7.93 -4.12
C TRP A 154 17.27 -8.02 -3.32
N ASP A 155 17.74 -9.25 -3.07
CA ASP A 155 19.06 -9.56 -2.51
C ASP A 155 19.96 -9.99 -3.68
N GLU A 156 20.82 -9.08 -4.13
CA GLU A 156 21.67 -9.30 -5.30
C GLU A 156 22.73 -10.38 -5.05
N GLN A 157 23.18 -10.58 -3.82
CA GLN A 157 24.17 -11.60 -3.51
C GLN A 157 23.59 -13.00 -3.58
N LYS A 158 22.37 -13.17 -3.10
CA LYS A 158 21.67 -14.46 -3.08
C LYS A 158 20.85 -14.68 -4.35
N GLN A 159 20.65 -13.65 -5.16
CA GLN A 159 19.76 -13.65 -6.33
C GLN A 159 18.33 -14.08 -5.98
N ILE A 160 17.82 -13.64 -4.81
CA ILE A 160 16.47 -13.93 -4.35
C ILE A 160 15.64 -12.66 -4.27
N LEU A 161 14.33 -12.79 -4.48
CA LEU A 161 13.36 -11.74 -4.25
C LEU A 161 12.51 -12.09 -3.03
N PHE A 162 12.62 -11.30 -1.97
CA PHE A 162 11.79 -11.43 -0.77
C PHE A 162 10.61 -10.49 -0.85
N CYS A 163 9.39 -11.05 -0.83
CA CYS A 163 8.15 -10.30 -0.87
C CYS A 163 7.37 -10.52 0.43
N ALA A 164 6.62 -9.50 0.87
CA ALA A 164 5.68 -9.67 1.97
C ALA A 164 4.47 -8.74 1.83
N ARG A 165 3.35 -9.17 2.40
CA ARG A 165 2.10 -8.44 2.49
C ARG A 165 1.64 -8.36 3.93
N ASP A 166 1.08 -7.22 4.33
CA ASP A 166 0.68 -6.92 5.71
C ASP A 166 -0.33 -7.90 6.31
N PHE A 167 -0.51 -7.79 7.63
CA PHE A 167 -1.29 -8.67 8.49
C PHE A 167 -2.72 -8.92 8.01
N PHE A 168 -3.37 -7.91 7.43
CA PHE A 168 -4.77 -7.95 6.99
C PHE A 168 -4.92 -7.83 5.46
N GLY A 169 -3.80 -7.73 4.72
CA GLY A 169 -3.82 -7.56 3.26
C GLY A 169 -4.36 -6.19 2.83
N ILE A 170 -4.14 -5.15 3.63
CA ILE A 170 -4.58 -3.77 3.35
C ILE A 170 -3.94 -3.26 2.05
N LYS A 171 -2.63 -3.51 1.88
CA LYS A 171 -1.97 -3.16 0.63
C LYS A 171 -2.04 -4.33 -0.35
N PRO A 172 -2.37 -4.06 -1.62
CA PRO A 172 -2.46 -5.10 -2.63
C PRO A 172 -1.09 -5.61 -3.06
N PHE A 173 -1.00 -6.92 -3.29
CA PHE A 173 0.14 -7.58 -3.91
C PHE A 173 -0.37 -8.72 -4.80
N TYR A 174 -0.29 -8.54 -6.11
CA TYR A 174 -0.64 -9.54 -7.12
C TYR A 174 0.61 -10.11 -7.75
N TYR A 175 0.57 -11.39 -8.15
CA TYR A 175 1.70 -12.02 -8.82
C TYR A 175 1.25 -13.10 -9.80
N THR A 176 2.13 -13.41 -10.74
CA THR A 176 2.00 -14.53 -11.68
C THR A 176 3.37 -15.12 -11.96
N VAL A 177 3.40 -16.36 -12.44
CA VAL A 177 4.62 -16.99 -12.97
C VAL A 177 4.35 -17.36 -14.41
N GLN A 178 5.09 -16.76 -15.33
CA GLN A 178 4.94 -16.96 -16.76
C GLN A 178 6.32 -17.16 -17.40
N GLN A 179 6.51 -18.24 -18.14
CA GLN A 179 7.77 -18.52 -18.86
C GLN A 179 9.01 -18.41 -17.93
N GLU A 180 8.91 -18.97 -16.72
CA GLU A 180 9.93 -18.91 -15.65
C GLU A 180 10.15 -17.53 -15.03
N GLN A 181 9.47 -16.48 -15.47
CA GLN A 181 9.48 -15.15 -14.85
C GLN A 181 8.43 -15.05 -13.75
N PHE A 182 8.85 -14.63 -12.57
CA PHE A 182 7.95 -14.18 -11.52
C PHE A 182 7.67 -12.70 -11.75
N ILE A 183 6.38 -12.34 -11.91
CA ILE A 183 5.92 -10.97 -12.19
C ILE A 183 5.00 -10.56 -11.05
N PHE A 184 5.21 -9.37 -10.47
CA PHE A 184 4.38 -8.86 -9.36
C PHE A 184 3.98 -7.41 -9.55
N THR A 185 2.88 -7.02 -8.88
CA THR A 185 2.37 -5.65 -8.96
C THR A 185 1.37 -5.30 -7.86
N SER A 186 1.11 -4.00 -7.69
CA SER A 186 0.02 -3.48 -6.86
C SER A 186 -1.36 -3.53 -7.54
N GLU A 187 -1.45 -3.54 -8.88
CA GLU A 187 -2.70 -3.59 -9.65
C GLU A 187 -2.56 -4.57 -10.82
N ILE A 188 -3.60 -5.38 -11.03
CA ILE A 188 -3.58 -6.47 -12.03
C ILE A 188 -3.29 -5.92 -13.43
N LYS A 189 -3.86 -4.75 -13.77
CA LYS A 189 -3.65 -4.12 -15.09
C LYS A 189 -2.17 -3.94 -15.45
N SER A 190 -1.30 -3.80 -14.47
CA SER A 190 0.15 -3.69 -14.68
C SER A 190 0.76 -5.02 -15.18
N ILE A 191 0.31 -6.18 -14.66
CA ILE A 191 0.70 -7.50 -15.20
C ILE A 191 0.22 -7.64 -16.66
N LEU A 192 -0.95 -7.09 -16.98
CA LEU A 192 -1.51 -7.17 -18.34
C LEU A 192 -0.68 -6.40 -19.38
N GLU A 193 0.23 -5.51 -18.97
CA GLU A 193 1.19 -4.83 -19.83
C GLU A 193 2.46 -5.65 -20.08
N HIS A 194 2.66 -6.74 -19.33
CA HIS A 194 3.82 -7.60 -19.51
C HIS A 194 3.60 -8.60 -20.66
N PRO A 195 4.51 -8.67 -21.66
CA PRO A 195 4.29 -9.46 -22.88
C PRO A 195 4.25 -10.97 -22.65
N ALA A 196 4.78 -11.48 -21.54
CA ALA A 196 4.72 -12.89 -21.19
C ALA A 196 3.34 -13.34 -20.73
N TYR A 197 2.43 -12.41 -20.34
CA TYR A 197 1.12 -12.76 -19.84
C TYR A 197 0.06 -12.74 -20.93
N GLU A 198 -0.65 -13.86 -21.10
CA GLU A 198 -1.82 -13.98 -21.97
C GLU A 198 -3.12 -13.80 -21.16
N ARG A 199 -3.99 -12.89 -21.61
CA ARG A 199 -5.23 -12.57 -20.92
C ARG A 199 -6.25 -13.69 -21.06
N GLU A 200 -6.57 -14.38 -19.97
CA GLU A 200 -7.60 -15.41 -19.90
C GLU A 200 -8.49 -15.18 -18.68
N LEU A 201 -9.82 -15.33 -18.86
CA LEU A 201 -10.79 -15.21 -17.77
C LEU A 201 -10.80 -16.47 -16.91
N ASN A 202 -10.68 -16.30 -15.59
CA ASN A 202 -10.91 -17.36 -14.62
C ASN A 202 -12.41 -17.52 -14.37
N ARG A 203 -13.00 -18.58 -14.91
CA ARG A 203 -14.44 -18.84 -14.79
C ARG A 203 -14.87 -19.23 -13.38
N GLU A 204 -14.00 -19.88 -12.60
CA GLU A 204 -14.31 -20.25 -11.22
C GLU A 204 -14.46 -19.00 -10.33
N ALA A 205 -13.60 -17.97 -10.55
CA ALA A 205 -13.75 -16.70 -9.87
C ALA A 205 -15.07 -16.00 -10.21
N LEU A 206 -15.54 -16.11 -11.46
CA LEU A 206 -16.84 -15.58 -11.88
C LEU A 206 -18.01 -16.24 -11.15
N GLU A 207 -17.98 -17.56 -10.99
CA GLU A 207 -19.02 -18.30 -10.27
C GLU A 207 -19.12 -17.87 -8.80
N GLN A 208 -17.96 -17.69 -8.14
CA GLN A 208 -17.92 -17.19 -6.76
C GLN A 208 -18.42 -15.74 -6.67
N TYR A 209 -18.01 -14.88 -7.59
CA TYR A 209 -18.49 -13.50 -7.63
C TYR A 209 -20.01 -13.41 -7.73
N LEU A 210 -20.64 -14.20 -8.57
CA LEU A 210 -22.10 -14.25 -8.73
C LEU A 210 -22.82 -14.70 -7.45
N SER A 211 -22.13 -15.43 -6.57
CA SER A 211 -22.68 -15.91 -5.29
C SER A 211 -22.39 -14.95 -4.13
N PHE A 212 -21.18 -14.40 -4.06
CA PHE A 212 -20.66 -13.66 -2.90
C PHE A 212 -20.33 -12.21 -3.19
N GLN A 213 -20.44 -11.74 -4.44
CA GLN A 213 -20.05 -10.40 -4.90
C GLN A 213 -18.52 -10.14 -4.91
N PHE A 214 -17.73 -11.13 -4.57
CA PHE A 214 -16.27 -11.14 -4.66
C PHE A 214 -15.76 -12.58 -4.84
N SER A 215 -14.51 -12.72 -5.30
CA SER A 215 -13.85 -14.03 -5.34
C SER A 215 -13.04 -14.25 -4.08
N ALA A 216 -13.34 -15.33 -3.35
CA ALA A 216 -12.56 -15.78 -2.19
C ALA A 216 -11.36 -16.68 -2.59
N LEU A 217 -11.18 -16.95 -3.88
CA LEU A 217 -10.04 -17.71 -4.38
C LEU A 217 -8.74 -16.89 -4.22
N PRO A 218 -7.60 -17.58 -4.03
CA PRO A 218 -6.27 -16.93 -4.14
C PRO A 218 -6.04 -16.41 -5.55
N GLU A 219 -6.58 -17.07 -6.57
CA GLU A 219 -6.52 -16.68 -7.98
C GLU A 219 -7.59 -15.61 -8.28
N THR A 220 -7.20 -14.63 -9.08
CA THR A 220 -8.07 -13.51 -9.47
C THR A 220 -9.04 -13.87 -10.59
N PHE A 221 -9.80 -12.89 -11.10
CA PHE A 221 -10.58 -13.03 -12.35
C PHE A 221 -9.73 -13.26 -13.59
N PHE A 222 -8.44 -12.98 -13.51
CA PHE A 222 -7.47 -13.25 -14.56
C PHE A 222 -6.72 -14.53 -14.22
N LYS A 223 -6.86 -15.55 -15.07
CA LYS A 223 -6.29 -16.87 -14.84
C LYS A 223 -4.76 -16.81 -14.71
N GLY A 224 -4.24 -17.49 -13.69
CA GLY A 224 -2.82 -17.52 -13.39
C GLY A 224 -2.29 -16.27 -12.69
N ILE A 225 -3.14 -15.28 -12.36
CA ILE A 225 -2.79 -14.15 -11.49
C ILE A 225 -3.34 -14.40 -10.10
N TYR A 226 -2.44 -14.38 -9.11
CA TYR A 226 -2.74 -14.69 -7.72
C TYR A 226 -2.59 -13.47 -6.82
N LYS A 227 -3.33 -13.47 -5.72
CA LYS A 227 -3.16 -12.53 -4.59
C LYS A 227 -2.21 -13.16 -3.58
N LEU A 228 -1.15 -12.45 -3.18
CA LEU A 228 -0.41 -12.86 -2.00
C LEU A 228 -1.33 -12.77 -0.79
N PRO A 229 -1.59 -13.87 -0.05
CA PRO A 229 -2.53 -13.83 1.07
C PRO A 229 -2.08 -12.84 2.16
N PRO A 230 -3.02 -12.31 2.99
CA PRO A 230 -2.68 -11.52 4.17
C PRO A 230 -1.71 -12.25 5.09
N ALA A 231 -0.80 -11.52 5.74
CA ALA A 231 0.18 -12.06 6.68
C ALA A 231 1.09 -13.14 6.08
N HIS A 232 1.37 -13.08 4.76
CA HIS A 232 2.30 -13.99 4.11
C HIS A 232 3.53 -13.28 3.58
N SER A 233 4.62 -13.98 3.67
CA SER A 233 5.87 -13.67 2.96
C SER A 233 6.15 -14.72 1.89
N MET A 234 6.99 -14.35 0.93
CA MET A 234 7.36 -15.19 -0.19
C MET A 234 8.84 -14.95 -0.52
N VAL A 235 9.58 -16.02 -0.75
CA VAL A 235 10.94 -15.98 -1.30
C VAL A 235 10.90 -16.61 -2.68
N VAL A 236 11.31 -15.84 -3.69
CA VAL A 236 11.45 -16.32 -5.07
C VAL A 236 12.93 -16.58 -5.31
N HIS A 237 13.26 -17.82 -5.63
CA HIS A 237 14.63 -18.29 -5.87
C HIS A 237 15.03 -18.17 -7.35
N PRO A 238 16.35 -18.17 -7.66
CA PRO A 238 16.86 -18.05 -9.03
C PRO A 238 16.40 -19.17 -9.98
N ASP A 239 16.08 -20.34 -9.42
CA ASP A 239 15.56 -21.50 -10.18
C ASP A 239 14.04 -21.47 -10.39
N GLY A 240 13.38 -20.36 -9.98
CA GLY A 240 11.94 -20.20 -10.06
C GLY A 240 11.15 -20.86 -8.93
N HIS A 241 11.83 -21.54 -7.99
CA HIS A 241 11.16 -22.07 -6.80
C HIS A 241 10.63 -20.94 -5.91
N ILE A 242 9.41 -21.07 -5.39
CA ILE A 242 8.75 -20.10 -4.52
C ILE A 242 8.46 -20.74 -3.17
N GLU A 243 9.04 -20.17 -2.13
CA GLU A 243 8.73 -20.51 -0.75
C GLU A 243 7.75 -19.49 -0.17
N MET A 244 6.54 -19.92 0.20
CA MET A 244 5.53 -19.07 0.82
C MET A 244 5.36 -19.45 2.29
N LYS A 245 5.29 -18.43 3.16
CA LYS A 245 5.16 -18.64 4.60
C LYS A 245 4.15 -17.67 5.19
N GLN A 246 3.20 -18.19 5.99
CA GLN A 246 2.39 -17.37 6.86
C GLN A 246 3.21 -16.97 8.08
N TYR A 247 3.44 -15.67 8.29
CA TYR A 247 4.24 -15.15 9.41
C TYR A 247 3.38 -14.73 10.60
N TRP A 248 2.06 -14.53 10.40
CA TRP A 248 1.13 -14.19 11.47
C TRP A 248 -0.26 -14.76 11.16
N SER A 249 -1.05 -15.01 12.21
CA SER A 249 -2.43 -15.48 12.10
C SER A 249 -3.32 -14.76 13.11
N PRO A 250 -4.56 -14.39 12.76
CA PRO A 250 -5.53 -13.79 13.69
C PRO A 250 -6.20 -14.83 14.59
N LEU A 251 -5.67 -16.04 14.70
CA LEU A 251 -6.20 -17.05 15.60
C LEU A 251 -5.99 -16.59 17.04
N PHE A 252 -7.09 -16.43 17.73
CA PHE A 252 -7.12 -16.09 19.14
C PHE A 252 -6.84 -17.32 19.98
N ASP A 253 -6.17 -17.12 21.12
CA ASP A 253 -6.03 -18.14 22.13
C ASP A 253 -7.43 -18.50 22.68
N GLU A 254 -7.70 -19.79 22.91
CA GLU A 254 -8.99 -20.25 23.46
C GLU A 254 -9.26 -19.80 24.90
N ASN A 255 -8.29 -19.12 25.50
CA ASN A 255 -8.41 -18.58 26.85
C ASN A 255 -9.39 -17.40 26.88
N GLU A 256 -10.58 -17.63 27.43
CA GLU A 256 -11.55 -16.59 27.70
C GLU A 256 -10.96 -15.57 28.70
N VAL A 257 -10.88 -14.31 28.27
CA VAL A 257 -10.52 -13.24 29.20
C VAL A 257 -11.75 -12.88 30.03
N SER A 258 -11.76 -13.31 31.29
CA SER A 258 -12.82 -12.92 32.21
C SER A 258 -12.60 -11.47 32.64
N CYS A 259 -13.42 -10.56 32.12
CA CYS A 259 -13.45 -9.15 32.53
C CYS A 259 -14.88 -8.61 32.49
N SER A 260 -15.15 -7.54 33.24
CA SER A 260 -16.42 -6.83 33.17
C SER A 260 -16.54 -6.09 31.82
N LEU A 261 -17.79 -5.75 31.45
CA LEU A 261 -18.04 -4.96 30.22
C LEU A 261 -17.31 -3.61 30.28
N HIS A 262 -17.21 -3.01 31.44
CA HIS A 262 -16.50 -1.74 31.63
C HIS A 262 -15.00 -1.89 31.37
N GLU A 263 -14.37 -2.89 31.93
CA GLU A 263 -12.94 -3.19 31.68
C GLU A 263 -12.67 -3.54 30.22
N ALA A 264 -13.59 -4.27 29.57
CA ALA A 264 -13.49 -4.56 28.13
C ALA A 264 -13.58 -3.27 27.29
N ALA A 265 -14.52 -2.37 27.64
CA ALA A 265 -14.67 -1.09 26.95
C ALA A 265 -13.43 -0.20 27.12
N ASP A 266 -12.85 -0.16 28.32
CA ASP A 266 -11.63 0.61 28.58
C ASP A 266 -10.46 0.09 27.75
N ARG A 267 -10.24 -1.23 27.72
CA ARG A 267 -9.17 -1.87 26.90
C ARG A 267 -9.36 -1.63 25.39
N VAL A 268 -10.58 -1.73 24.89
CA VAL A 268 -10.89 -1.40 23.50
C VAL A 268 -10.61 0.07 23.23
N GLY A 269 -11.04 0.96 24.13
CA GLY A 269 -10.78 2.38 24.03
C GLY A 269 -9.28 2.74 24.01
N GLU A 270 -8.46 2.07 24.82
CA GLU A 270 -7.00 2.23 24.81
C GLU A 270 -6.38 1.75 23.50
N ALA A 271 -6.76 0.56 23.03
CA ALA A 271 -6.27 0.00 21.78
C ALA A 271 -6.66 0.87 20.56
N MET A 272 -7.87 1.44 20.58
CA MET A 272 -8.33 2.35 19.52
C MET A 272 -7.54 3.66 19.51
N ARG A 273 -7.30 4.27 20.68
CA ARG A 273 -6.46 5.49 20.79
C ARG A 273 -5.05 5.23 20.31
N GLU A 274 -4.44 4.13 20.73
CA GLU A 274 -3.11 3.72 20.26
C GLU A 274 -3.10 3.52 18.73
N SER A 275 -4.11 2.85 18.19
CA SER A 275 -4.24 2.63 16.74
C SER A 275 -4.33 3.95 15.97
N VAL A 276 -5.21 4.88 16.41
CA VAL A 276 -5.34 6.20 15.77
C VAL A 276 -4.01 6.96 15.82
N HIS A 277 -3.32 6.94 16.97
CA HIS A 277 -2.02 7.58 17.11
C HIS A 277 -1.01 7.09 16.06
N TYR A 278 -0.90 5.78 15.87
CA TYR A 278 0.01 5.21 14.87
C TYR A 278 -0.42 5.51 13.42
N HIS A 279 -1.72 5.56 13.14
CA HIS A 279 -2.22 5.89 11.79
C HIS A 279 -2.12 7.39 11.45
N ASN A 280 -1.88 8.25 12.44
CA ASN A 280 -1.69 9.69 12.25
C ASN A 280 -0.22 10.06 11.96
N VAL A 281 0.66 9.08 11.73
CA VAL A 281 2.08 9.30 11.44
C VAL A 281 2.25 9.62 9.95
N ALA A 282 2.33 10.91 9.62
CA ALA A 282 2.60 11.39 8.27
C ALA A 282 3.32 12.76 8.34
N ASP A 283 4.04 13.12 7.27
CA ASP A 283 4.64 14.45 7.11
C ASP A 283 3.75 15.39 6.25
N VAL A 284 2.48 14.98 6.07
CA VAL A 284 1.45 15.69 5.30
C VAL A 284 0.16 15.78 6.11
N GLU A 285 -0.78 16.63 5.66
CA GLU A 285 -2.10 16.72 6.29
C GLU A 285 -2.87 15.41 6.12
N VAL A 286 -3.40 14.93 7.25
CA VAL A 286 -4.23 13.73 7.38
C VAL A 286 -5.68 14.15 7.61
N GLY A 287 -6.61 13.54 6.88
CA GLY A 287 -8.04 13.72 7.06
C GLY A 287 -8.73 12.45 7.52
N SER A 288 -10.04 12.53 7.78
CA SER A 288 -10.85 11.36 8.13
C SER A 288 -12.16 11.34 7.35
N PHE A 289 -12.53 10.18 6.84
CA PHE A 289 -13.89 9.99 6.35
C PHE A 289 -14.83 9.83 7.54
N MET A 290 -15.91 10.54 7.50
CA MET A 290 -16.91 10.54 8.56
C MET A 290 -18.28 10.28 7.98
N SER A 291 -18.89 9.18 8.35
CA SER A 291 -20.30 8.86 8.08
C SER A 291 -21.13 9.02 9.35
N SER A 292 -22.39 8.70 9.28
CA SER A 292 -23.25 8.61 10.48
C SER A 292 -23.04 7.32 11.29
N GLY A 293 -22.15 6.42 10.84
CA GLY A 293 -21.85 5.15 11.49
C GLY A 293 -21.05 5.34 12.79
N ILE A 294 -21.24 4.44 13.75
CA ILE A 294 -20.56 4.49 15.05
C ILE A 294 -19.03 4.43 14.88
N ASP A 295 -18.53 3.55 14.00
CA ASP A 295 -17.10 3.31 13.85
C ASP A 295 -16.38 4.54 13.30
N SER A 296 -16.85 5.11 12.18
CA SER A 296 -16.26 6.29 11.57
C SER A 296 -16.38 7.53 12.48
N SER A 297 -17.48 7.64 13.21
CA SER A 297 -17.70 8.72 14.19
C SER A 297 -16.72 8.62 15.36
N TYR A 298 -16.50 7.41 15.87
CA TYR A 298 -15.55 7.17 16.96
C TYR A 298 -14.10 7.44 16.52
N MET A 299 -13.73 6.98 15.34
CA MET A 299 -12.40 7.25 14.76
C MET A 299 -12.16 8.75 14.56
N ALA A 300 -13.14 9.48 14.00
CA ALA A 300 -13.05 10.92 13.81
C ALA A 300 -12.93 11.66 15.15
N ALA A 301 -13.68 11.23 16.20
CA ALA A 301 -13.60 11.81 17.53
C ALA A 301 -12.23 11.59 18.20
N LEU A 302 -11.62 10.41 18.04
CA LEU A 302 -10.28 10.14 18.55
C LEU A 302 -9.22 10.96 17.81
N LEU A 303 -9.32 11.03 16.48
CA LEU A 303 -8.39 11.81 15.68
C LEU A 303 -8.49 13.32 15.98
N ALA A 304 -9.69 13.85 16.22
CA ALA A 304 -9.91 15.22 16.65
C ALA A 304 -9.27 15.55 18.00
N GLN A 305 -9.16 14.58 18.92
CA GLN A 305 -8.44 14.74 20.18
C GLN A 305 -6.93 14.89 19.99
N GLU A 306 -6.34 14.20 19.00
CA GLU A 306 -4.92 14.31 18.67
C GLU A 306 -4.61 15.51 17.76
N ASN A 307 -5.51 15.80 16.84
CA ASN A 307 -5.38 16.89 15.88
C ASN A 307 -6.67 17.69 15.77
N PRO A 308 -6.83 18.77 16.56
CA PRO A 308 -8.03 19.62 16.52
C PRO A 308 -8.29 20.31 15.18
N LEU A 309 -7.30 20.32 14.26
CA LEU A 309 -7.43 20.90 12.92
C LEU A 309 -7.76 19.85 11.86
N VAL A 310 -8.05 18.61 12.27
CA VAL A 310 -8.38 17.53 11.34
C VAL A 310 -9.57 17.92 10.47
N GLN A 311 -9.47 17.60 9.18
CA GLN A 311 -10.56 17.78 8.22
C GLN A 311 -11.29 16.45 8.05
N THR A 312 -12.63 16.52 8.08
CA THR A 312 -13.47 15.35 7.85
C THR A 312 -14.24 15.48 6.54
N PHE A 313 -14.58 14.35 5.93
CA PHE A 313 -15.21 14.29 4.62
C PHE A 313 -16.38 13.33 4.65
N THR A 314 -17.50 13.75 4.03
CA THR A 314 -18.75 12.98 4.00
C THR A 314 -19.39 13.06 2.62
N VAL A 315 -19.97 11.97 2.15
CA VAL A 315 -20.82 11.97 0.96
C VAL A 315 -22.20 11.42 1.30
N GLY A 316 -23.20 11.85 0.59
CA GLY A 316 -24.57 11.33 0.66
C GLY A 316 -25.19 11.30 -0.74
N PHE A 317 -26.39 10.79 -0.86
CA PHE A 317 -27.10 10.72 -2.15
C PHE A 317 -28.20 11.77 -2.16
N SER A 318 -28.35 12.48 -3.29
CA SER A 318 -29.30 13.59 -3.45
C SER A 318 -30.76 13.18 -3.27
N GLU A 319 -31.09 11.89 -3.48
CA GLU A 319 -32.42 11.35 -3.27
C GLU A 319 -32.87 11.34 -1.80
N TYR A 320 -31.90 11.42 -0.87
CA TYR A 320 -32.14 11.41 0.59
C TYR A 320 -31.86 12.78 1.23
N GLU A 321 -31.60 13.82 0.44
CA GLU A 321 -31.33 15.16 0.94
C GLU A 321 -32.50 15.70 1.77
N GLY A 322 -32.22 16.18 2.96
CA GLY A 322 -33.19 16.89 3.83
C GLY A 322 -33.91 16.05 4.86
N GLU A 323 -33.79 14.71 4.87
CA GLU A 323 -34.38 13.84 5.88
C GLU A 323 -33.32 12.97 6.54
N ARG A 324 -32.71 13.44 7.69
CA ARG A 324 -31.81 12.62 8.55
C ARG A 324 -30.83 11.75 7.75
N ASP A 325 -30.23 12.35 6.73
CA ASP A 325 -29.26 11.72 5.87
C ASP A 325 -27.87 11.67 6.54
N GLU A 326 -26.95 10.94 5.94
CA GLU A 326 -25.57 10.81 6.47
C GLU A 326 -24.86 12.15 6.60
N ILE A 327 -25.09 13.10 5.67
CA ILE A 327 -24.48 14.43 5.69
C ILE A 327 -24.97 15.24 6.89
N SER A 328 -26.28 15.22 7.15
CA SER A 328 -26.87 15.95 8.28
C SER A 328 -26.32 15.45 9.63
N TRP A 329 -26.23 14.13 9.79
CA TRP A 329 -25.67 13.54 11.01
C TRP A 329 -24.17 13.80 11.16
N ALA A 330 -23.41 13.69 10.08
CA ALA A 330 -21.97 13.98 10.09
C ALA A 330 -21.72 15.46 10.39
N ALA A 331 -22.52 16.38 9.84
CA ALA A 331 -22.41 17.82 10.13
C ALA A 331 -22.68 18.13 11.62
N GLU A 332 -23.73 17.53 12.20
CA GLU A 332 -24.01 17.68 13.64
C GLU A 332 -22.86 17.16 14.53
N LEU A 333 -22.26 16.03 14.15
CA LEU A 333 -21.11 15.49 14.86
C LEU A 333 -19.89 16.39 14.72
N ALA A 334 -19.60 16.89 13.50
CA ALA A 334 -18.48 17.78 13.26
C ALA A 334 -18.59 19.07 14.09
N GLU A 335 -19.79 19.64 14.21
CA GLU A 335 -20.05 20.79 15.08
C GLU A 335 -19.75 20.46 16.56
N LYS A 336 -20.19 19.29 17.03
CA LYS A 336 -19.91 18.84 18.42
C LYS A 336 -18.42 18.59 18.69
N LEU A 337 -17.68 18.15 17.68
CA LEU A 337 -16.24 17.89 17.78
C LEU A 337 -15.39 19.13 17.50
N ASP A 338 -16.00 20.25 17.08
CA ASP A 338 -15.35 21.48 16.64
C ASP A 338 -14.32 21.25 15.51
N VAL A 339 -14.69 20.40 14.52
CA VAL A 339 -13.86 20.07 13.37
C VAL A 339 -14.53 20.48 12.05
N SER A 340 -13.71 20.71 11.02
CA SER A 340 -14.21 21.02 9.67
C SER A 340 -14.77 19.78 8.99
N ASN A 341 -15.99 19.86 8.44
CA ASN A 341 -16.55 18.81 7.59
C ASN A 341 -16.81 19.35 6.17
N THR A 342 -16.27 18.65 5.19
CA THR A 342 -16.55 18.92 3.76
C THR A 342 -17.43 17.79 3.23
N ASN A 343 -18.55 18.16 2.64
CA ASN A 343 -19.53 17.18 2.17
C ASN A 343 -19.93 17.38 0.71
N LYS A 344 -20.53 16.34 0.12
CA LYS A 344 -21.07 16.33 -1.24
C LYS A 344 -22.26 15.39 -1.35
N TYR A 345 -23.36 15.90 -1.94
CA TYR A 345 -24.43 15.03 -2.45
C TYR A 345 -24.08 14.48 -3.83
N ILE A 346 -24.22 13.19 -4.00
CA ILE A 346 -23.99 12.46 -5.26
C ILE A 346 -25.34 12.30 -5.93
N THR A 347 -25.46 12.77 -7.17
CA THR A 347 -26.66 12.56 -7.99
C THR A 347 -26.62 11.19 -8.67
N GLN A 348 -27.77 10.65 -9.05
CA GLN A 348 -27.88 9.42 -9.81
C GLN A 348 -27.05 9.46 -11.12
N ASP A 349 -27.06 10.59 -11.80
CA ASP A 349 -26.30 10.79 -13.05
C ASP A 349 -24.78 10.75 -12.81
N GLU A 350 -24.29 11.38 -11.75
CA GLU A 350 -22.88 11.32 -11.36
C GLU A 350 -22.47 9.87 -11.00
N TYR A 351 -23.30 9.15 -10.26
CA TYR A 351 -23.05 7.76 -9.87
C TYR A 351 -22.82 6.87 -11.11
N TRP A 352 -23.75 6.89 -12.06
CA TRP A 352 -23.67 6.05 -13.25
C TRP A 352 -22.52 6.46 -14.18
N LYS A 353 -22.15 7.72 -14.23
CA LYS A 353 -20.99 8.19 -14.99
C LYS A 353 -19.68 7.77 -14.37
N ALA A 354 -19.60 7.72 -13.04
CA ALA A 354 -18.38 7.32 -12.32
C ALA A 354 -18.15 5.80 -12.34
N LEU A 355 -19.22 4.98 -12.39
CA LEU A 355 -19.13 3.53 -12.25
C LEU A 355 -18.11 2.86 -13.18
N PRO A 356 -18.05 3.11 -14.51
CA PRO A 356 -17.04 2.50 -15.37
C PRO A 356 -15.61 2.89 -14.99
N TYR A 357 -15.42 4.13 -14.52
CA TYR A 357 -14.11 4.60 -14.07
C TYR A 357 -13.68 3.91 -12.77
N VAL A 358 -14.57 3.82 -11.79
CA VAL A 358 -14.33 3.08 -10.55
C VAL A 358 -14.00 1.61 -10.85
N GLN A 359 -14.79 0.96 -11.72
CA GLN A 359 -14.57 -0.43 -12.12
C GLN A 359 -13.19 -0.64 -12.78
N TRP A 360 -12.73 0.32 -13.58
CA TRP A 360 -11.39 0.25 -14.18
C TRP A 360 -10.27 0.29 -13.12
N HIS A 361 -10.45 1.07 -12.03
CA HIS A 361 -9.50 1.14 -10.93
C HIS A 361 -9.51 -0.08 -10.03
N MET A 362 -10.64 -0.79 -9.96
CA MET A 362 -10.77 -2.01 -9.15
C MET A 362 -10.11 -3.24 -9.78
N ASP A 363 -9.81 -3.24 -11.08
CA ASP A 363 -9.31 -4.36 -11.89
C ASP A 363 -10.27 -5.57 -11.98
N GLU A 364 -10.86 -5.96 -10.86
CA GLU A 364 -11.83 -7.06 -10.76
C GLU A 364 -13.25 -6.50 -10.58
N PRO A 365 -14.30 -7.22 -11.02
CA PRO A 365 -15.66 -6.78 -10.77
C PRO A 365 -15.92 -6.56 -9.28
N SER A 366 -16.51 -5.45 -8.93
CA SER A 366 -16.95 -5.15 -7.56
C SER A 366 -18.48 -5.08 -7.50
N GLY A 367 -19.09 -5.91 -6.67
CA GLY A 367 -20.53 -5.87 -6.39
C GLY A 367 -20.89 -4.89 -5.28
N ASP A 368 -19.91 -4.26 -4.65
CA ASP A 368 -20.13 -3.31 -3.55
C ASP A 368 -20.53 -1.92 -4.08
N PRO A 369 -21.78 -1.46 -3.84
CA PRO A 369 -22.22 -0.15 -4.29
C PRO A 369 -21.50 1.01 -3.58
N SER A 370 -20.88 0.76 -2.42
CA SER A 370 -20.14 1.76 -1.65
C SER A 370 -18.87 2.22 -2.36
N ALA A 371 -18.32 1.43 -3.29
CA ALA A 371 -17.11 1.78 -4.03
C ALA A 371 -17.24 3.12 -4.79
N VAL A 372 -18.41 3.40 -5.36
CA VAL A 372 -18.66 4.68 -6.05
C VAL A 372 -18.78 5.83 -5.04
N ALA A 373 -19.41 5.61 -3.89
CA ALA A 373 -19.49 6.61 -2.83
C ALA A 373 -18.07 6.94 -2.29
N LEU A 374 -17.24 5.91 -2.09
CA LEU A 374 -15.85 6.06 -1.67
C LEU A 374 -15.05 6.88 -2.69
N PHE A 375 -15.21 6.64 -3.99
CA PHE A 375 -14.57 7.44 -5.04
C PHE A 375 -14.90 8.95 -4.90
N PHE A 376 -16.15 9.31 -4.61
CA PHE A 376 -16.54 10.70 -4.45
C PHE A 376 -16.02 11.32 -3.15
N VAL A 377 -15.96 10.56 -2.05
CA VAL A 377 -15.37 11.08 -0.82
C VAL A 377 -13.85 11.26 -0.97
N ASP A 378 -13.16 10.34 -1.63
CA ASP A 378 -11.75 10.50 -2.00
C ASP A 378 -11.52 11.74 -2.87
N GLN A 379 -12.42 11.99 -3.85
CA GLN A 379 -12.31 13.14 -4.75
C GLN A 379 -12.44 14.48 -4.03
N ILE A 380 -13.29 14.60 -3.00
CA ILE A 380 -13.37 15.82 -2.21
C ILE A 380 -12.22 15.93 -1.20
N ALA A 381 -11.79 14.82 -0.62
CA ALA A 381 -10.68 14.78 0.33
C ALA A 381 -9.35 15.16 -0.32
N SER A 382 -9.03 14.61 -1.49
CA SER A 382 -7.79 14.85 -2.22
C SER A 382 -7.53 16.30 -2.64
N LYS A 383 -8.56 17.15 -2.57
CA LYS A 383 -8.43 18.60 -2.81
C LYS A 383 -7.94 19.37 -1.59
N LYS A 384 -7.94 18.73 -0.42
CA LYS A 384 -7.67 19.37 0.86
C LYS A 384 -6.57 18.69 1.67
N VAL A 385 -6.53 17.38 1.64
CA VAL A 385 -5.55 16.56 2.37
C VAL A 385 -4.88 15.58 1.42
N LYS A 386 -3.75 15.04 1.84
CA LYS A 386 -2.98 14.10 1.03
C LYS A 386 -3.04 12.67 1.58
N ALA A 387 -3.35 12.50 2.87
CA ALA A 387 -3.49 11.23 3.56
C ALA A 387 -4.79 11.19 4.38
#